data_8a480121ca6500c3b61ea7c4f4c5f654
#
_entry.id   8a480121ca6500c3b61ea7c4f4c5f654
#
_cell.length_a   1.000
_cell.length_b   1.000
_cell.length_c   1.000
_cell.angle_alpha   90.00
_cell.angle_beta   90.00
_cell.angle_gamma   90.00
#
_symmetry.space_group_name_H-M   'P 1'
#
loop_
_entity.id
_entity.type
_entity.pdbx_description
1 polymer ?
#
loop_
_entity_poly.entity_id
_entity_poly.type
_entity_poly.pdbx_seq_one_letter_code
_entity_poly.pdbx_strand_id
1 'polypeptide(L)'
;MKKNKIFALSLALLLVLPLCFLASCKQNPDILPNARFVAKVTEVKEGQLFVTVIDKGNSSLGNGTPVYVSTNFEGSTAPTVGDYVIVEYNHMVQEIYPPILPHVFSITKCDVNGNPLK
;
A
#
# COMPACT_ATOMS: atom_id res chain seq x y z
N MET A 1 58.62 -13.77 -13.45
CA MET A 1 58.03 -12.48 -13.76
C MET A 1 56.66 -12.60 -14.41
N LYS A 2 56.42 -13.61 -15.21
CA LYS A 2 55.08 -13.85 -15.80
C LYS A 2 54.01 -14.19 -14.77
N LYS A 3 54.38 -14.79 -13.65
CA LYS A 3 53.46 -15.16 -12.57
C LYS A 3 52.87 -13.93 -11.86
N ASN A 4 53.61 -12.83 -11.75
CA ASN A 4 53.15 -11.63 -11.06
C ASN A 4 52.07 -10.88 -11.85
N LYS A 5 52.10 -10.97 -13.18
CA LYS A 5 51.03 -10.36 -14.02
C LYS A 5 49.74 -11.12 -13.96
N ILE A 6 49.81 -12.43 -13.83
CA ILE A 6 48.62 -13.28 -13.70
C ILE A 6 47.97 -13.07 -12.33
N PHE A 7 48.75 -12.87 -11.28
CA PHE A 7 48.28 -12.59 -9.95
C PHE A 7 47.53 -11.25 -9.88
N ALA A 8 48.06 -10.21 -10.55
CA ALA A 8 47.43 -8.90 -10.54
C ALA A 8 46.09 -8.92 -11.26
N LEU A 9 45.96 -9.67 -12.34
CA LEU A 9 44.72 -9.81 -13.09
C LEU A 9 43.65 -10.57 -12.29
N SER A 10 44.05 -11.64 -11.59
CA SER A 10 43.11 -12.40 -10.78
C SER A 10 42.64 -11.60 -9.54
N LEU A 11 43.51 -10.80 -8.98
CA LEU A 11 43.11 -9.92 -7.86
C LEU A 11 42.14 -8.83 -8.27
N ALA A 12 42.33 -8.27 -9.47
CA ALA A 12 41.41 -7.25 -9.99
C ALA A 12 40.03 -7.83 -10.27
N LEU A 13 39.97 -9.07 -10.74
CA LEU A 13 38.71 -9.73 -10.99
C LEU A 13 37.94 -10.03 -9.71
N LEU A 14 38.65 -10.40 -8.65
CA LEU A 14 38.05 -10.65 -7.35
C LEU A 14 37.50 -9.38 -6.68
N LEU A 15 38.08 -8.22 -6.97
CA LEU A 15 37.62 -6.94 -6.42
C LEU A 15 36.37 -6.42 -7.11
N VAL A 16 36.13 -6.78 -8.36
CA VAL A 16 34.95 -6.33 -9.11
C VAL A 16 33.68 -7.08 -8.66
N LEU A 17 33.79 -8.35 -8.34
CA LEU A 17 32.66 -9.17 -7.91
C LEU A 17 31.93 -8.65 -6.66
N PRO A 18 32.62 -8.23 -5.57
CA PRO A 18 31.92 -7.69 -4.40
C PRO A 18 31.18 -6.38 -4.66
N LEU A 19 31.64 -5.58 -5.61
CA LEU A 19 30.98 -4.32 -5.97
C LEU A 19 29.63 -4.55 -6.63
N CYS A 20 29.50 -5.59 -7.44
CA CYS A 20 28.22 -5.95 -8.04
C CYS A 20 27.20 -6.44 -7.01
N PHE A 21 27.65 -7.14 -5.99
CA PHE A 21 26.78 -7.57 -4.89
C PHE A 21 26.27 -6.39 -4.06
N LEU A 22 27.09 -5.40 -3.79
CA LEU A 22 26.68 -4.22 -3.04
C LEU A 22 25.67 -3.37 -3.79
N ALA A 23 25.75 -3.33 -5.12
CA ALA A 23 24.80 -2.59 -5.94
C ALA A 23 23.41 -3.22 -5.90
N SER A 24 23.30 -4.56 -5.83
CA SER A 24 22.00 -5.24 -5.76
C SER A 24 21.35 -5.14 -4.38
N CYS A 25 22.10 -4.86 -3.33
CA CYS A 25 21.58 -4.69 -1.97
C CYS A 25 21.00 -3.31 -1.70
N LYS A 26 21.08 -2.38 -2.64
CA LYS A 26 20.55 -1.02 -2.48
C LYS A 26 19.06 -0.90 -2.77
N GLN A 27 18.39 -1.95 -3.12
CA GLN A 27 16.93 -1.94 -3.18
C GLN A 27 16.39 -1.80 -1.77
N ASN A 28 15.64 -0.73 -1.56
CA ASN A 28 15.04 -0.43 -0.26
C ASN A 28 13.80 -1.31 -0.07
N PRO A 29 13.87 -2.40 0.73
CA PRO A 29 12.69 -3.23 0.97
C PRO A 29 11.65 -2.57 1.88
N ASP A 30 11.98 -1.41 2.46
CA ASP A 30 11.14 -0.75 3.45
C ASP A 30 10.05 0.13 2.86
N ILE A 31 10.04 0.37 1.53
CA ILE A 31 9.00 1.14 0.88
C ILE A 31 7.89 0.19 0.45
N LEU A 32 6.92 -0.01 1.33
CA LEU A 32 5.71 -0.77 0.99
C LEU A 32 4.78 0.12 0.17
N PRO A 33 4.14 -0.44 -0.87
CA PRO A 33 3.11 0.31 -1.57
C PRO A 33 1.94 0.58 -0.62
N ASN A 34 1.20 1.65 -0.87
CA ASN A 34 0.00 1.95 -0.10
C ASN A 34 -0.99 0.79 -0.17
N ALA A 35 -1.68 0.55 0.92
CA ALA A 35 -2.75 -0.44 0.93
C ALA A 35 -3.97 0.12 0.21
N ARG A 36 -4.67 -0.74 -0.53
CA ARG A 36 -5.83 -0.35 -1.32
C ARG A 36 -6.87 -1.47 -1.27
N PHE A 37 -8.11 -1.11 -1.02
CA PHE A 37 -9.21 -2.07 -1.01
C PHE A 37 -10.49 -1.44 -1.55
N VAL A 38 -11.44 -2.29 -1.94
CA VAL A 38 -12.78 -1.89 -2.37
C VAL A 38 -13.76 -2.19 -1.24
N ALA A 39 -14.65 -1.25 -0.96
CA ALA A 39 -15.62 -1.38 0.10
C ALA A 39 -16.95 -0.76 -0.29
N LYS A 40 -18.01 -1.16 0.44
CA LYS A 40 -19.33 -0.59 0.32
C LYS A 40 -19.60 0.30 1.52
N VAL A 41 -20.09 1.51 1.28
CA VAL A 41 -20.42 2.47 2.33
C VAL A 41 -21.72 2.05 3.00
N THR A 42 -21.68 1.83 4.30
CA THR A 42 -22.85 1.42 5.09
C THR A 42 -23.36 2.56 6.00
N GLU A 43 -22.52 3.50 6.36
CA GLU A 43 -22.91 4.66 7.17
C GLU A 43 -21.98 5.83 6.88
N VAL A 44 -22.52 7.03 6.90
CA VAL A 44 -21.76 8.28 6.70
C VAL A 44 -21.92 9.12 7.94
N LYS A 45 -20.79 9.48 8.54
CA LYS A 45 -20.73 10.40 9.68
C LYS A 45 -19.81 11.57 9.32
N GLU A 46 -19.94 12.67 10.06
CA GLU A 46 -19.05 13.82 9.88
C GLU A 46 -17.59 13.40 10.14
N GLY A 47 -16.75 13.58 9.11
CA GLY A 47 -15.33 13.23 9.20
C GLY A 47 -15.01 11.74 9.15
N GLN A 48 -16.01 10.88 8.96
CA GLN A 48 -15.80 9.43 9.03
C GLN A 48 -16.83 8.68 8.20
N LEU A 49 -16.36 7.61 7.53
CA LEU A 49 -17.22 6.66 6.84
C LEU A 49 -17.16 5.31 7.55
N PHE A 50 -18.30 4.63 7.60
CA PHE A 50 -18.34 3.25 8.00
C PHE A 50 -18.58 2.39 6.76
N VAL A 51 -17.64 1.49 6.47
CA VAL A 51 -17.65 0.71 5.23
C VAL A 51 -17.45 -0.77 5.55
N THR A 52 -17.88 -1.61 4.63
CA THR A 52 -17.62 -3.05 4.68
C THR A 52 -16.72 -3.45 3.53
N VAL A 53 -15.63 -4.12 3.82
CA VAL A 53 -14.64 -4.54 2.81
C VAL A 53 -15.28 -5.56 1.88
N ILE A 54 -15.26 -5.27 0.58
CA ILE A 54 -15.76 -6.17 -0.47
C ILE A 54 -14.59 -6.96 -1.07
N ASP A 55 -13.50 -6.26 -1.41
CA ASP A 55 -12.29 -6.86 -1.96
C ASP A 55 -11.10 -6.24 -1.25
N LYS A 56 -10.40 -7.05 -0.47
CA LYS A 56 -9.31 -6.57 0.37
C LYS A 56 -8.10 -6.07 -0.42
N GLY A 57 -7.96 -6.41 -1.69
CA GLY A 57 -6.78 -6.04 -2.47
C GLY A 57 -5.49 -6.43 -1.77
N ASN A 58 -4.57 -5.46 -1.62
CA ASN A 58 -3.31 -5.67 -0.89
C ASN A 58 -3.37 -5.22 0.57
N SER A 59 -4.57 -4.99 1.11
CA SER A 59 -4.73 -4.61 2.52
C SER A 59 -4.65 -5.82 3.44
N SER A 60 -4.44 -5.58 4.72
CA SER A 60 -4.48 -6.60 5.77
C SER A 60 -5.91 -6.89 6.26
N LEU A 61 -6.90 -6.15 5.73
CA LEU A 61 -8.29 -6.30 6.14
C LEU A 61 -8.94 -7.47 5.40
N GLY A 62 -9.70 -8.30 6.12
CA GLY A 62 -10.41 -9.40 5.48
C GLY A 62 -11.68 -8.93 4.76
N ASN A 63 -12.11 -9.65 3.73
CA ASN A 63 -13.39 -9.41 3.08
C ASN A 63 -14.53 -9.56 4.09
N GLY A 64 -15.50 -8.66 4.02
CA GLY A 64 -16.63 -8.62 4.95
C GLY A 64 -16.35 -7.90 6.25
N THR A 65 -15.14 -7.39 6.47
CA THR A 65 -14.77 -6.68 7.69
C THR A 65 -15.37 -5.28 7.69
N PRO A 66 -16.08 -4.87 8.76
CA PRO A 66 -16.50 -3.48 8.92
C PRO A 66 -15.31 -2.63 9.35
N VAL A 67 -15.18 -1.43 8.79
CA VAL A 67 -14.04 -0.54 9.03
C VAL A 67 -14.51 0.89 9.11
N TYR A 68 -13.97 1.66 10.06
CA TYR A 68 -14.11 3.11 10.08
C TYR A 68 -12.96 3.73 9.29
N VAL A 69 -13.31 4.63 8.37
CA VAL A 69 -12.36 5.30 7.49
C VAL A 69 -12.44 6.80 7.73
N SER A 70 -11.32 7.42 8.07
CA SER A 70 -11.28 8.88 8.27
C SER A 70 -11.41 9.59 6.92
N THR A 71 -12.23 10.63 6.87
CA THR A 71 -12.43 11.46 5.67
C THR A 71 -11.81 12.84 5.82
N ASN A 72 -10.96 13.05 6.81
CA ASN A 72 -10.33 14.34 7.08
C ASN A 72 -9.17 14.60 6.14
N PHE A 73 -9.44 14.68 4.83
CA PHE A 73 -8.46 15.07 3.83
C PHE A 73 -9.15 15.91 2.75
N GLU A 74 -8.40 16.79 2.14
CA GLU A 74 -8.92 17.69 1.10
C GLU A 74 -9.19 16.93 -0.20
N GLY A 75 -10.22 17.37 -0.91
CA GLY A 75 -10.52 16.84 -2.24
C GLY A 75 -11.31 15.54 -2.26
N SER A 76 -11.77 15.07 -1.10
CA SER A 76 -12.62 13.88 -1.09
C SER A 76 -14.02 14.22 -1.60
N THR A 77 -14.51 13.41 -2.56
CA THR A 77 -15.92 13.47 -2.94
C THR A 77 -16.70 12.72 -1.87
N ALA A 78 -17.69 13.37 -1.28
CA ALA A 78 -18.48 12.76 -0.21
C ALA A 78 -19.30 11.59 -0.74
N PRO A 79 -18.98 10.35 -0.42
CA PRO A 79 -19.80 9.19 -0.80
C PRO A 79 -21.07 9.13 0.04
N THR A 80 -22.04 8.40 -0.48
CA THR A 80 -23.32 8.17 0.22
C THR A 80 -23.46 6.70 0.55
N VAL A 81 -24.40 6.38 1.45
CA VAL A 81 -24.70 4.99 1.81
C VAL A 81 -25.08 4.21 0.56
N GLY A 82 -24.49 3.04 0.40
CA GLY A 82 -24.70 2.18 -0.76
C GLY A 82 -23.66 2.33 -1.86
N ASP A 83 -22.87 3.40 -1.82
CA ASP A 83 -21.81 3.60 -2.81
C ASP A 83 -20.67 2.59 -2.57
N TYR A 84 -20.02 2.20 -3.67
CA TYR A 84 -18.76 1.46 -3.61
C TYR A 84 -17.61 2.43 -3.72
N VAL A 85 -16.56 2.20 -2.94
CA VAL A 85 -15.41 3.10 -2.89
C VAL A 85 -14.11 2.30 -2.90
N ILE A 86 -13.08 2.90 -3.50
CA ILE A 86 -11.71 2.43 -3.38
C ILE A 86 -11.05 3.29 -2.31
N VAL A 87 -10.55 2.64 -1.26
CA VAL A 87 -9.86 3.33 -0.15
C VAL A 87 -8.39 3.02 -0.25
N GLU A 88 -7.57 4.06 -0.21
CA GLU A 88 -6.12 3.94 -0.21
C GLU A 88 -5.56 4.54 1.09
N TYR A 89 -4.76 3.77 1.81
CA TYR A 89 -4.23 4.16 3.11
C TYR A 89 -2.81 3.64 3.31
N ASN A 90 -2.18 4.01 4.43
CA ASN A 90 -0.76 3.77 4.69
C ASN A 90 -0.45 2.47 5.44
N HIS A 91 -1.30 1.47 5.37
CA HIS A 91 -1.22 0.19 6.11
C HIS A 91 -1.42 0.31 7.62
N MET A 92 -1.59 1.51 8.17
CA MET A 92 -1.83 1.66 9.61
C MET A 92 -3.29 1.40 9.93
N VAL A 93 -3.53 0.47 10.86
CA VAL A 93 -4.85 0.09 11.32
C VAL A 93 -4.84 0.14 12.85
N GLN A 94 -5.81 0.84 13.44
CA GLN A 94 -6.03 0.75 14.87
C GLN A 94 -6.73 -0.57 15.19
N GLU A 95 -6.06 -1.42 15.97
CA GLU A 95 -6.51 -2.78 16.25
C GLU A 95 -7.57 -2.81 17.37
N ILE A 96 -8.69 -2.17 17.11
CA ILE A 96 -9.90 -2.26 17.92
C ILE A 96 -11.01 -2.82 17.02
N TYR A 97 -12.15 -3.13 17.58
CA TYR A 97 -13.27 -3.61 16.77
C TYR A 97 -14.44 -2.63 16.85
N PRO A 98 -14.94 -2.11 15.71
CA PRO A 98 -14.40 -2.25 14.37
C PRO A 98 -13.05 -1.53 14.20
N PRO A 99 -12.14 -2.02 13.33
CA PRO A 99 -10.86 -1.35 13.13
C PRO A 99 -11.04 0.04 12.51
N ILE A 100 -10.08 0.92 12.77
CA ILE A 100 -10.09 2.29 12.29
C ILE A 100 -8.84 2.54 11.45
N LEU A 101 -9.02 3.18 10.29
CA LEU A 101 -7.91 3.64 9.46
C LEU A 101 -7.69 5.13 9.70
N PRO A 102 -6.69 5.52 10.52
CA PRO A 102 -6.49 6.92 10.87
C PRO A 102 -5.87 7.77 9.77
N HIS A 103 -5.15 7.15 8.83
CA HIS A 103 -4.43 7.86 7.77
C HIS A 103 -4.84 7.33 6.41
N VAL A 104 -5.85 7.96 5.81
CA VAL A 104 -6.37 7.62 4.49
C VAL A 104 -5.90 8.70 3.51
N PHE A 105 -5.37 8.26 2.36
CA PHE A 105 -4.89 9.16 1.33
C PHE A 105 -5.97 9.52 0.32
N SER A 106 -6.83 8.58 -0.03
CA SER A 106 -7.87 8.83 -1.01
C SER A 106 -9.05 7.89 -0.83
N ILE A 107 -10.22 8.40 -1.18
CA ILE A 107 -11.46 7.62 -1.30
C ILE A 107 -12.05 7.97 -2.65
N THR A 108 -12.15 6.98 -3.53
CA THR A 108 -12.63 7.17 -4.90
C THR A 108 -13.89 6.33 -5.11
N LYS A 109 -14.97 6.95 -5.59
CA LYS A 109 -16.17 6.21 -5.95
C LYS A 109 -15.88 5.26 -7.10
N CYS A 110 -16.40 4.05 -7.02
CA CYS A 110 -16.19 3.02 -8.02
C CYS A 110 -17.43 2.18 -8.20
N ASP A 111 -17.39 1.26 -9.17
CA ASP A 111 -18.42 0.24 -9.32
C ASP A 111 -18.11 -0.96 -8.41
N VAL A 112 -18.99 -1.96 -8.43
CA VAL A 112 -18.85 -3.15 -7.59
C VAL A 112 -17.57 -3.95 -7.92
N ASN A 113 -17.05 -3.79 -9.13
CA ASN A 113 -15.82 -4.47 -9.57
C ASN A 113 -14.55 -3.68 -9.24
N GLY A 114 -14.67 -2.50 -8.62
CA GLY A 114 -13.54 -1.68 -8.25
C GLY A 114 -13.03 -0.76 -9.36
N ASN A 115 -13.82 -0.55 -10.41
CA ASN A 115 -13.46 0.37 -11.48
C ASN A 115 -13.92 1.78 -11.12
N PRO A 116 -13.02 2.79 -11.11
CA PRO A 116 -13.41 4.14 -10.74
C PRO A 116 -14.52 4.68 -11.65
N LEU A 117 -15.47 5.38 -11.03
CA LEU A 117 -16.52 6.09 -11.77
C LEU A 117 -15.96 7.39 -12.32
N LYS A 118 -16.38 7.71 -13.53
CA LYS A 118 -15.98 8.96 -14.18
C LYS A 118 -16.94 10.10 -13.84
#